data_5baf8e64ce22a5cb4a077986910f78d0
#
_entry.id   5baf8e64ce22a5cb4a077986910f78d0
#
_cell.length_a   1.000
_cell.length_b   1.000
_cell.length_c   1.000
_cell.angle_alpha   90.00
_cell.angle_beta   90.00
_cell.angle_gamma   90.00
#
_symmetry.space_group_name_H-M   'P 1'
#
loop_
_entity.id
_entity.type
_entity.pdbx_description
1 polymer ?
#
loop_
_entity_poly.entity_id
_entity_poly.type
_entity_poly.pdbx_seq_one_letter_code
_entity_poly.pdbx_strand_id
1 'polypeptide(L)'
;MREKEFLPQIAERLGIAELNDMQKRMMATAGQARDIILLSPTGTGKTLAFILPMLKILRPATGRIQAVVIAPSRELVMQIAGVLQKIGAGMKTTPLYGGHKFEDEENSLKAGTDIVVATPGRLLDHINRRTIDVLPTRILVLDEFDKSLELGFETDMKKIVNRLKNVSHTILTSATRAVDLPAFLNLENPLTLDFLGGNEDVRSRTRVHRVDSDGKDKLQTLRTLIANITAPNGEYSRTIIFVNHRESAERVYEYLRRENVPCVLYHGALDQRDRETALAQFNSGVRPVMVSTDLAARGLDIEGVKSIIHYHQPLSAETYTHRNGRTARVQAEGDIYVLVGPDESVKEYIDFDDTRWLDPEVKLPERPMQETLYFGAGKKEKLSKGDILGFLVKECGLQPDQIGVIDVKDHFALAAVRTDHISELLQKMKGAKIKGERRQVSVIK
;
A
#
# COMPACT_ATOMS: atom_id res chain seq x y z
N MET A 1 12.63 -11.26 25.14
CA MET A 1 12.92 -12.39 24.20
C MET A 1 14.35 -12.21 23.70
N ARG A 2 15.16 -13.26 23.62
CA ARG A 2 16.56 -13.11 23.17
C ARG A 2 16.59 -12.87 21.66
N GLU A 3 17.40 -11.92 21.20
CA GLU A 3 17.49 -11.51 19.78
C GLU A 3 17.71 -12.71 18.83
N LYS A 4 18.51 -13.69 19.27
CA LYS A 4 18.82 -14.91 18.50
C LYS A 4 17.62 -15.83 18.24
N GLU A 5 16.55 -15.73 19.05
CA GLU A 5 15.34 -16.55 18.90
C GLU A 5 14.22 -15.81 18.18
N PHE A 6 14.23 -14.48 18.28
CA PHE A 6 13.19 -13.61 17.77
C PHE A 6 13.30 -13.36 16.25
N LEU A 7 14.52 -13.06 15.75
CA LEU A 7 14.73 -12.74 14.35
C LEU A 7 14.41 -13.89 13.37
N PRO A 8 14.84 -15.16 13.64
CA PRO A 8 14.48 -16.27 12.75
C PRO A 8 12.99 -16.49 12.63
N GLN A 9 12.24 -16.35 13.74
CA GLN A 9 10.78 -16.51 13.72
C GLN A 9 10.08 -15.40 12.93
N ILE A 10 10.58 -14.16 13.00
CA ILE A 10 10.06 -13.05 12.20
C ILE A 10 10.34 -13.29 10.72
N ALA A 11 11.55 -13.69 10.38
CA ALA A 11 11.95 -13.98 9.00
C ALA A 11 11.04 -15.06 8.38
N GLU A 12 10.82 -16.17 9.10
CA GLU A 12 9.93 -17.25 8.67
C GLU A 12 8.48 -16.77 8.47
N ARG A 13 7.92 -16.04 9.46
CA ARG A 13 6.53 -15.55 9.40
C ARG A 13 6.27 -14.51 8.32
N LEU A 14 7.27 -13.73 7.99
CA LEU A 14 7.21 -12.72 6.92
C LEU A 14 7.67 -13.24 5.56
N GLY A 15 8.23 -14.46 5.49
CA GLY A 15 8.74 -15.06 4.26
C GLY A 15 9.99 -14.33 3.72
N ILE A 16 10.81 -13.74 4.60
CA ILE A 16 12.06 -13.06 4.23
C ILE A 16 13.26 -13.95 4.54
N ALA A 17 14.22 -14.01 3.61
CA ALA A 17 15.42 -14.84 3.80
C ALA A 17 16.35 -14.23 4.85
N GLU A 18 16.60 -12.93 4.78
CA GLU A 18 17.45 -12.18 5.71
C GLU A 18 17.06 -10.70 5.76
N LEU A 19 17.53 -10.02 6.81
CA LEU A 19 17.38 -8.57 6.94
C LEU A 19 18.36 -7.87 6.00
N ASN A 20 17.92 -6.80 5.35
CA ASN A 20 18.80 -5.93 4.59
C ASN A 20 19.67 -5.04 5.51
N ASP A 21 20.66 -4.34 4.93
CA ASP A 21 21.63 -3.54 5.70
C ASP A 21 20.97 -2.41 6.50
N MET A 22 19.95 -1.77 5.96
CA MET A 22 19.16 -0.75 6.67
C MET A 22 18.48 -1.35 7.91
N GLN A 23 17.84 -2.50 7.77
CA GLN A 23 17.16 -3.20 8.85
C GLN A 23 18.15 -3.70 9.92
N LYS A 24 19.28 -4.26 9.49
CA LYS A 24 20.38 -4.67 10.38
C LYS A 24 20.91 -3.46 11.17
N ARG A 25 21.14 -2.33 10.50
CA ARG A 25 21.66 -1.12 11.14
C ARG A 25 20.64 -0.49 12.09
N MET A 26 19.38 -0.42 11.71
CA MET A 26 18.30 0.03 12.61
C MET A 26 18.17 -0.85 13.86
N MET A 27 18.30 -2.18 13.72
CA MET A 27 18.26 -3.11 14.84
C MET A 27 19.46 -2.93 15.77
N ALA A 28 20.64 -2.63 15.24
CA ALA A 28 21.84 -2.37 16.02
C ALA A 28 21.75 -1.08 16.85
N THR A 29 21.00 -0.07 16.40
CA THR A 29 20.80 1.21 17.11
C THR A 29 19.72 1.13 18.20
N ALA A 30 18.96 0.03 18.26
CA ALA A 30 17.88 -0.14 19.24
C ALA A 30 18.40 -0.02 20.69
N GLY A 31 17.92 0.98 21.42
CA GLY A 31 18.30 1.27 22.79
C GLY A 31 19.64 2.00 22.94
N GLN A 32 20.33 2.34 21.85
CA GLN A 32 21.57 3.15 21.89
C GLN A 32 21.29 4.64 21.67
N ALA A 33 20.32 4.96 20.81
CA ALA A 33 19.89 6.33 20.56
C ALA A 33 18.45 6.51 21.02
N ARG A 34 18.18 7.69 21.63
CA ARG A 34 16.84 8.11 22.01
C ARG A 34 15.98 8.40 20.78
N ASP A 35 16.54 9.20 19.87
CA ASP A 35 15.84 9.69 18.70
C ASP A 35 16.59 9.25 17.43
N ILE A 36 15.87 8.66 16.50
CA ILE A 36 16.42 8.13 15.24
C ILE A 36 15.66 8.73 14.07
N ILE A 37 16.40 9.22 13.07
CA ILE A 37 15.85 9.64 11.78
C ILE A 37 16.35 8.65 10.73
N LEU A 38 15.42 7.93 10.12
CA LEU A 38 15.69 7.01 9.03
C LEU A 38 15.31 7.66 7.70
N LEU A 39 16.30 7.98 6.90
CA LEU A 39 16.13 8.45 5.53
C LEU A 39 16.30 7.28 4.57
N SER A 40 15.25 6.93 3.84
CA SER A 40 15.31 5.82 2.89
C SER A 40 14.19 5.91 1.85
N PRO A 41 14.42 5.51 0.59
CA PRO A 41 13.39 5.49 -0.44
C PRO A 41 12.18 4.63 -0.07
N THR A 42 11.06 4.81 -0.78
CA THR A 42 9.90 3.93 -0.64
C THR A 42 10.20 2.53 -1.17
N GLY A 43 9.59 1.50 -0.56
CA GLY A 43 9.77 0.10 -1.02
C GLY A 43 11.03 -0.61 -0.54
N THR A 44 11.86 0.02 0.29
CA THR A 44 13.12 -0.54 0.81
C THR A 44 12.96 -1.41 2.06
N GLY A 45 11.74 -1.53 2.59
CA GLY A 45 11.48 -2.27 3.82
C GLY A 45 11.56 -1.43 5.11
N LYS A 46 11.34 -0.09 5.02
CA LYS A 46 11.30 0.83 6.18
C LYS A 46 10.40 0.35 7.31
N THR A 47 9.22 -0.19 6.96
CA THR A 47 8.26 -0.68 7.97
C THR A 47 8.88 -1.70 8.90
N LEU A 48 9.58 -2.68 8.37
CA LEU A 48 10.29 -3.66 9.20
C LEU A 48 11.49 -3.03 9.92
N ALA A 49 12.17 -2.09 9.27
CA ALA A 49 13.33 -1.41 9.84
C ALA A 49 13.00 -0.65 11.14
N PHE A 50 11.83 -0.02 11.28
CA PHE A 50 11.44 0.61 12.55
C PHE A 50 10.68 -0.34 13.50
N ILE A 51 9.96 -1.33 13.00
CA ILE A 51 9.25 -2.30 13.85
C ILE A 51 10.25 -3.13 14.68
N LEU A 52 11.35 -3.59 14.10
CA LEU A 52 12.33 -4.43 14.79
C LEU A 52 12.94 -3.75 16.03
N PRO A 53 13.54 -2.54 15.94
CA PRO A 53 14.05 -1.84 17.12
C PRO A 53 12.94 -1.48 18.10
N MET A 54 11.75 -1.11 17.63
CA MET A 54 10.60 -0.85 18.49
C MET A 54 10.26 -2.08 19.34
N LEU A 55 10.10 -3.26 18.73
CA LEU A 55 9.77 -4.49 19.45
C LEU A 55 10.87 -4.93 20.43
N LYS A 56 12.14 -4.62 20.12
CA LYS A 56 13.28 -4.91 21.03
C LYS A 56 13.23 -4.06 22.31
N ILE A 57 12.74 -2.81 22.22
CA ILE A 57 12.65 -1.86 23.34
C ILE A 57 11.38 -2.10 24.17
N LEU A 58 10.28 -2.56 23.57
CA LEU A 58 9.01 -2.77 24.25
C LEU A 58 9.11 -3.83 25.35
N ARG A 59 8.37 -3.62 26.40
CA ARG A 59 8.17 -4.61 27.49
C ARG A 59 7.14 -5.65 27.07
N PRO A 60 7.08 -6.80 27.77
CA PRO A 60 6.01 -7.78 27.55
C PRO A 60 4.62 -7.12 27.57
N ALA A 61 3.67 -7.73 26.87
CA ALA A 61 2.30 -7.22 26.75
C ALA A 61 1.67 -6.90 28.11
N THR A 62 1.11 -5.73 28.25
CA THR A 62 0.45 -5.24 29.48
C THR A 62 -1.00 -4.85 29.24
N GLY A 63 -1.45 -4.86 27.99
CA GLY A 63 -2.75 -4.31 27.59
C GLY A 63 -2.83 -2.78 27.68
N ARG A 64 -1.70 -2.09 27.94
CA ARG A 64 -1.58 -0.62 27.97
C ARG A 64 -0.67 -0.16 26.86
N ILE A 65 -0.95 0.98 26.26
CA ILE A 65 -0.25 1.48 25.08
C ILE A 65 1.21 1.81 25.42
N GLN A 66 2.12 1.03 24.86
CA GLN A 66 3.55 1.23 25.00
C GLN A 66 4.17 1.95 23.79
N ALA A 67 3.58 1.75 22.60
CA ALA A 67 4.02 2.41 21.38
C ALA A 67 2.85 3.00 20.60
N VAL A 68 3.12 4.15 19.98
CA VAL A 68 2.24 4.82 19.02
C VAL A 68 3.00 4.97 17.71
N VAL A 69 2.42 4.46 16.63
CA VAL A 69 2.93 4.62 15.26
C VAL A 69 1.93 5.50 14.51
N ILE A 70 2.39 6.62 13.99
CA ILE A 70 1.59 7.56 13.19
C ILE A 70 1.99 7.43 11.72
N ALA A 71 1.01 7.27 10.85
CA ALA A 71 1.20 7.18 9.42
C ALA A 71 0.19 8.06 8.67
N PRO A 72 0.56 8.68 7.52
CA PRO A 72 -0.27 9.70 6.86
C PRO A 72 -1.53 9.15 6.18
N SER A 73 -1.61 7.85 5.92
CA SER A 73 -2.75 7.25 5.20
C SER A 73 -3.31 6.04 5.90
N ARG A 74 -4.59 5.75 5.64
CA ARG A 74 -5.30 4.57 6.17
C ARG A 74 -4.66 3.27 5.69
N GLU A 75 -4.26 3.25 4.44
CA GLU A 75 -3.63 2.12 3.78
C GLU A 75 -2.31 1.75 4.46
N LEU A 76 -1.49 2.76 4.77
CA LEU A 76 -0.23 2.56 5.47
C LEU A 76 -0.45 2.09 6.92
N VAL A 77 -1.44 2.66 7.61
CA VAL A 77 -1.86 2.18 8.95
C VAL A 77 -2.23 0.69 8.91
N MET A 78 -3.06 0.29 7.96
CA MET A 78 -3.46 -1.12 7.80
C MET A 78 -2.28 -2.03 7.46
N GLN A 79 -1.38 -1.57 6.59
CA GLN A 79 -0.17 -2.30 6.21
C GLN A 79 0.74 -2.52 7.42
N ILE A 80 1.06 -1.47 8.17
CA ILE A 80 1.91 -1.56 9.37
C ILE A 80 1.28 -2.49 10.40
N ALA A 81 -0.02 -2.32 10.69
CA ALA A 81 -0.74 -3.17 11.63
C ALA A 81 -0.74 -4.64 11.17
N GLY A 82 -0.91 -4.89 9.87
CA GLY A 82 -0.83 -6.23 9.27
C GLY A 82 0.55 -6.89 9.45
N VAL A 83 1.63 -6.13 9.28
CA VAL A 83 3.01 -6.62 9.53
C VAL A 83 3.19 -6.98 11.01
N LEU A 84 2.77 -6.10 11.92
CA LEU A 84 2.85 -6.35 13.36
C LEU A 84 2.05 -7.58 13.79
N GLN A 85 0.86 -7.78 13.23
CA GLN A 85 0.03 -8.97 13.49
C GLN A 85 0.67 -10.25 12.96
N LYS A 86 1.25 -10.23 11.76
CA LYS A 86 1.98 -11.37 11.17
C LYS A 86 3.21 -11.74 12.01
N ILE A 87 3.95 -10.76 12.50
CA ILE A 87 5.09 -10.98 13.41
C ILE A 87 4.64 -11.71 14.65
N GLY A 88 3.45 -11.41 15.20
CA GLY A 88 2.87 -12.13 16.32
C GLY A 88 3.74 -12.10 17.56
N ALA A 89 4.26 -10.92 17.92
CA ALA A 89 5.16 -10.72 19.08
C ALA A 89 4.44 -10.84 20.46
N GLY A 90 3.24 -11.38 20.50
CA GLY A 90 2.43 -11.50 21.73
C GLY A 90 1.82 -10.18 22.19
N MET A 91 1.94 -9.11 21.40
CA MET A 91 1.40 -7.78 21.69
C MET A 91 0.16 -7.51 20.86
N LYS A 92 -0.87 -6.94 21.47
CA LYS A 92 -2.06 -6.54 20.74
C LYS A 92 -1.82 -5.21 20.04
N THR A 93 -2.02 -5.20 18.72
CA THR A 93 -1.96 -4.01 17.86
C THR A 93 -3.36 -3.58 17.46
N THR A 94 -3.70 -2.31 17.67
CA THR A 94 -4.98 -1.72 17.26
C THR A 94 -4.75 -0.62 16.22
N PRO A 95 -5.27 -0.79 14.99
CA PRO A 95 -5.25 0.27 13.99
C PRO A 95 -6.39 1.27 14.23
N LEU A 96 -6.10 2.58 14.10
CA LEU A 96 -7.05 3.68 14.25
C LEU A 96 -7.00 4.57 12.99
N TYR A 97 -8.05 4.53 12.17
CA TYR A 97 -8.13 5.31 10.94
C TYR A 97 -9.58 5.61 10.57
N GLY A 98 -9.84 6.67 9.81
CA GLY A 98 -11.20 7.03 9.41
C GLY A 98 -11.79 6.10 8.36
N GLY A 99 -13.11 6.14 8.17
CA GLY A 99 -13.83 5.41 7.12
C GLY A 99 -14.56 4.15 7.59
N HIS A 100 -14.54 3.88 8.89
CA HIS A 100 -15.37 2.85 9.55
C HIS A 100 -15.91 3.38 10.88
N LYS A 101 -16.75 2.56 11.55
CA LYS A 101 -17.43 2.98 12.78
C LYS A 101 -16.43 3.20 13.92
N PHE A 102 -16.58 4.33 14.61
CA PHE A 102 -15.75 4.71 15.75
C PHE A 102 -15.87 3.71 16.90
N GLU A 103 -17.08 3.18 17.12
CA GLU A 103 -17.40 2.22 18.19
C GLU A 103 -16.60 0.92 18.05
N ASP A 104 -16.28 0.49 16.85
CA ASP A 104 -15.48 -0.72 16.61
C ASP A 104 -14.05 -0.56 17.14
N GLU A 105 -13.45 0.62 16.93
CA GLU A 105 -12.13 0.96 17.47
C GLU A 105 -12.18 1.11 19.00
N GLU A 106 -13.19 1.80 19.52
CA GLU A 106 -13.39 1.97 20.97
C GLU A 106 -13.50 0.62 21.67
N ASN A 107 -14.29 -0.32 21.13
CA ASN A 107 -14.42 -1.66 21.67
C ASN A 107 -13.09 -2.43 21.63
N SER A 108 -12.32 -2.25 20.56
CA SER A 108 -10.98 -2.85 20.45
C SER A 108 -10.01 -2.29 21.50
N LEU A 109 -10.06 -0.98 21.75
CA LEU A 109 -9.23 -0.30 22.74
C LEU A 109 -9.60 -0.71 24.17
N LYS A 110 -10.90 -0.81 24.50
CA LYS A 110 -11.39 -1.28 25.82
C LYS A 110 -10.90 -2.69 26.17
N ALA A 111 -10.71 -3.54 25.18
CA ALA A 111 -10.16 -4.89 25.38
C ALA A 111 -8.63 -4.91 25.63
N GLY A 112 -8.01 -3.73 25.84
CA GLY A 112 -6.57 -3.53 26.01
C GLY A 112 -5.82 -3.50 24.67
N THR A 113 -4.73 -2.74 24.60
CA THR A 113 -3.83 -2.70 23.43
C THR A 113 -2.43 -2.27 23.85
N ASP A 114 -1.41 -2.83 23.22
CA ASP A 114 0.00 -2.51 23.51
C ASP A 114 0.59 -1.55 22.47
N ILE A 115 0.15 -1.67 21.23
CA ILE A 115 0.63 -0.86 20.09
C ILE A 115 -0.58 -0.24 19.39
N VAL A 116 -0.54 1.06 19.18
CA VAL A 116 -1.50 1.78 18.34
C VAL A 116 -0.81 2.18 17.06
N VAL A 117 -1.45 1.90 15.91
CA VAL A 117 -1.04 2.41 14.60
C VAL A 117 -2.16 3.30 14.08
N ALA A 118 -1.90 4.58 13.81
CA ALA A 118 -2.98 5.51 13.58
C ALA A 118 -2.69 6.57 12.51
N THR A 119 -3.76 7.07 11.86
CA THR A 119 -3.70 8.35 11.18
C THR A 119 -3.79 9.51 12.17
N PRO A 120 -3.12 10.67 11.91
CA PRO A 120 -3.06 11.77 12.87
C PRO A 120 -4.44 12.22 13.37
N GLY A 121 -5.36 12.54 12.44
CA GLY A 121 -6.68 13.04 12.80
C GLY A 121 -7.51 12.05 13.63
N ARG A 122 -7.43 10.73 13.31
CA ARG A 122 -8.20 9.70 14.04
C ARG A 122 -7.64 9.47 15.44
N LEU A 123 -6.32 9.47 15.60
CA LEU A 123 -5.69 9.37 16.91
C LEU A 123 -6.05 10.57 17.79
N LEU A 124 -6.01 11.77 17.22
CA LEU A 124 -6.39 12.99 17.95
C LEU A 124 -7.87 12.99 18.37
N ASP A 125 -8.78 12.44 17.54
CA ASP A 125 -10.20 12.29 17.88
C ASP A 125 -10.36 11.36 19.09
N HIS A 126 -9.69 10.20 19.12
CA HIS A 126 -9.68 9.29 20.28
C HIS A 126 -9.11 9.95 21.55
N ILE A 127 -8.02 10.71 21.43
CA ILE A 127 -7.42 11.46 22.55
C ILE A 127 -8.40 12.49 23.09
N ASN A 128 -9.05 13.27 22.21
CA ASN A 128 -10.00 14.32 22.60
C ASN A 128 -11.25 13.75 23.27
N ARG A 129 -11.74 12.61 22.77
CA ARG A 129 -12.90 11.88 23.36
C ARG A 129 -12.54 11.06 24.59
N ARG A 130 -11.25 11.01 24.97
CA ARG A 130 -10.75 10.23 26.13
C ARG A 130 -11.08 8.73 26.05
N THR A 131 -11.17 8.19 24.85
CA THR A 131 -11.36 6.75 24.63
C THR A 131 -10.06 5.97 24.62
N ILE A 132 -8.92 6.68 24.74
CA ILE A 132 -7.56 6.14 24.75
C ILE A 132 -6.72 6.83 25.81
N ASP A 133 -5.94 6.03 26.58
CA ASP A 133 -4.90 6.53 27.49
C ASP A 133 -3.53 6.41 26.83
N VAL A 134 -2.96 7.54 26.43
CA VAL A 134 -1.65 7.61 25.76
C VAL A 134 -0.50 7.92 26.74
N LEU A 135 -0.77 8.13 28.03
CA LEU A 135 0.28 8.41 29.01
C LEU A 135 1.32 7.29 29.17
N PRO A 136 0.98 6.00 29.08
CA PRO A 136 1.97 4.92 29.18
C PRO A 136 2.93 4.83 27.98
N THR A 137 2.67 5.55 26.89
CA THR A 137 3.46 5.48 25.65
C THR A 137 4.93 5.84 25.90
N ARG A 138 5.83 4.95 25.50
CA ARG A 138 7.28 5.11 25.60
C ARG A 138 7.96 5.33 24.25
N ILE A 139 7.34 4.83 23.19
CA ILE A 139 7.90 4.88 21.84
C ILE A 139 6.91 5.57 20.92
N LEU A 140 7.41 6.56 20.18
CA LEU A 140 6.70 7.25 19.11
C LEU A 140 7.40 6.94 17.79
N VAL A 141 6.65 6.46 16.81
CA VAL A 141 7.12 6.32 15.43
C VAL A 141 6.29 7.23 14.54
N LEU A 142 6.96 8.03 13.72
CA LEU A 142 6.35 8.89 12.70
C LEU A 142 6.80 8.38 11.33
N ASP A 143 5.96 7.58 10.69
CA ASP A 143 6.28 6.99 9.39
C ASP A 143 5.80 7.91 8.26
N GLU A 144 6.62 8.02 7.19
CA GLU A 144 6.45 8.99 6.10
C GLU A 144 6.14 10.40 6.63
N PHE A 145 7.01 10.89 7.52
CA PHE A 145 6.82 12.17 8.22
C PHE A 145 6.77 13.36 7.26
N ASP A 146 7.64 13.40 6.24
CA ASP A 146 7.62 14.33 5.13
C ASP A 146 6.21 14.46 4.53
N LYS A 147 5.58 13.32 4.29
CA LYS A 147 4.22 13.27 3.73
C LYS A 147 3.15 13.74 4.70
N SER A 148 3.31 13.45 5.98
CA SER A 148 2.39 13.95 7.01
C SER A 148 2.38 15.48 7.06
N LEU A 149 3.53 16.12 6.86
CA LEU A 149 3.63 17.60 6.77
C LEU A 149 2.98 18.14 5.49
N GLU A 150 3.27 17.54 4.33
CA GLU A 150 2.66 17.93 3.04
C GLU A 150 1.12 17.86 3.06
N LEU A 151 0.55 16.87 3.75
CA LEU A 151 -0.90 16.70 3.89
C LEU A 151 -1.51 17.65 4.94
N GLY A 152 -0.71 18.51 5.57
CA GLY A 152 -1.17 19.51 6.53
C GLY A 152 -1.46 18.96 7.93
N PHE A 153 -0.96 17.76 8.27
CA PHE A 153 -1.18 17.16 9.59
C PHE A 153 -0.29 17.72 10.70
N GLU A 154 0.52 18.75 10.44
CA GLU A 154 1.46 19.33 11.41
C GLU A 154 0.76 19.75 12.71
N THR A 155 -0.37 20.46 12.60
CA THR A 155 -1.15 20.91 13.76
C THR A 155 -1.66 19.75 14.60
N ASP A 156 -2.15 18.69 13.99
CA ASP A 156 -2.67 17.52 14.70
C ASP A 156 -1.53 16.74 15.36
N MET A 157 -0.42 16.55 14.66
CA MET A 157 0.77 15.91 15.21
C MET A 157 1.34 16.67 16.42
N LYS A 158 1.41 18.01 16.35
CA LYS A 158 1.80 18.85 17.48
C LYS A 158 0.91 18.62 18.69
N LYS A 159 -0.42 18.56 18.51
CA LYS A 159 -1.36 18.30 19.60
C LYS A 159 -1.16 16.90 20.20
N ILE A 160 -0.94 15.89 19.36
CA ILE A 160 -0.69 14.51 19.78
C ILE A 160 0.61 14.42 20.59
N VAL A 161 1.73 14.90 20.03
CA VAL A 161 3.05 14.86 20.69
C VAL A 161 3.00 15.54 22.06
N ASN A 162 2.29 16.66 22.17
CA ASN A 162 2.08 17.36 23.44
C ASN A 162 1.32 16.53 24.49
N ARG A 163 0.60 15.48 24.10
CA ARG A 163 -0.10 14.55 25.04
C ARG A 163 0.76 13.32 25.38
N LEU A 164 1.76 13.01 24.59
CA LEU A 164 2.68 11.88 24.77
C LEU A 164 3.83 12.24 25.73
N LYS A 165 3.53 12.48 27.00
CA LYS A 165 4.47 13.04 28.00
C LYS A 165 5.63 12.12 28.38
N ASN A 166 5.50 10.81 28.19
CA ASN A 166 6.44 9.82 28.69
C ASN A 166 7.23 9.12 27.57
N VAL A 167 7.23 9.69 26.36
CA VAL A 167 8.00 9.15 25.24
C VAL A 167 9.48 9.26 25.56
N SER A 168 10.18 8.15 25.49
CA SER A 168 11.62 8.01 25.70
C SER A 168 12.40 7.68 24.41
N HIS A 169 11.70 7.30 23.35
CA HIS A 169 12.31 6.98 22.05
C HIS A 169 11.41 7.47 20.94
N THR A 170 12.00 8.19 19.97
CA THR A 170 11.31 8.65 18.76
C THR A 170 12.01 8.12 17.53
N ILE A 171 11.23 7.55 16.60
CA ILE A 171 11.74 7.12 15.29
C ILE A 171 10.96 7.86 14.21
N LEU A 172 11.67 8.64 13.39
CA LEU A 172 11.11 9.27 12.20
C LEU A 172 11.58 8.52 10.98
N THR A 173 10.70 8.30 10.02
CA THR A 173 11.09 7.87 8.69
C THR A 173 10.71 8.93 7.65
N SER A 174 11.57 9.13 6.67
CA SER A 174 11.33 10.03 5.54
C SER A 174 11.92 9.47 4.26
N ALA A 175 11.30 9.78 3.14
CA ALA A 175 11.85 9.47 1.82
C ALA A 175 12.70 10.63 1.25
N THR A 176 12.79 11.76 1.96
CA THR A 176 13.53 12.95 1.54
C THR A 176 14.41 13.49 2.67
N ARG A 177 15.51 14.20 2.27
CA ARG A 177 16.38 14.92 3.22
C ARG A 177 15.84 16.28 3.62
N ALA A 178 14.97 16.86 2.80
CA ALA A 178 14.51 18.25 2.91
C ALA A 178 13.33 18.38 3.89
N VAL A 179 13.41 17.75 5.07
CA VAL A 179 12.39 17.94 6.10
C VAL A 179 12.93 18.87 7.16
N ASP A 180 12.42 20.10 7.17
CA ASP A 180 12.58 20.97 8.34
C ASP A 180 11.85 20.31 9.50
N LEU A 181 12.63 19.84 10.47
CA LEU A 181 12.08 19.13 11.63
C LEU A 181 11.41 20.14 12.57
N PRO A 182 10.07 20.12 12.72
CA PRO A 182 9.37 21.08 13.56
C PRO A 182 9.82 20.97 15.04
N ALA A 183 9.98 22.10 15.68
CA ALA A 183 10.46 22.19 17.06
C ALA A 183 9.59 21.41 18.07
N PHE A 184 8.30 21.17 17.76
CA PHE A 184 7.41 20.42 18.65
C PHE A 184 7.80 18.95 18.87
N LEU A 185 8.65 18.39 18.01
CA LEU A 185 9.13 17.01 18.14
C LEU A 185 10.12 16.83 19.31
N ASN A 186 10.76 17.92 19.76
CA ASN A 186 11.70 17.92 20.88
C ASN A 186 12.78 16.84 20.78
N LEU A 187 13.35 16.64 19.58
CA LEU A 187 14.39 15.64 19.35
C LEU A 187 15.71 16.07 20.00
N GLU A 188 16.36 15.14 20.68
CA GLU A 188 17.63 15.37 21.37
C GLU A 188 18.77 14.63 20.62
N ASN A 189 19.62 15.36 19.90
CA ASN A 189 20.74 14.82 19.13
C ASN A 189 20.35 13.57 18.32
N PRO A 190 19.39 13.65 17.39
CA PRO A 190 18.87 12.49 16.70
C PRO A 190 19.97 11.81 15.87
N LEU A 191 20.06 10.48 15.96
CA LEU A 191 20.91 9.70 15.10
C LEU A 191 20.27 9.60 13.72
N THR A 192 20.90 10.20 12.72
CA THR A 192 20.43 10.10 11.32
C THR A 192 21.09 8.92 10.63
N LEU A 193 20.28 8.00 10.16
CA LEU A 193 20.67 6.89 9.30
C LEU A 193 20.21 7.19 7.88
N ASP A 194 21.14 7.51 7.00
CA ASP A 194 20.88 7.92 5.63
C ASP A 194 21.13 6.79 4.64
N PHE A 195 20.05 6.30 4.02
CA PHE A 195 20.05 5.29 2.97
C PHE A 195 19.46 5.85 1.66
N LEU A 196 19.35 7.17 1.49
CA LEU A 196 18.85 7.78 0.26
C LEU A 196 19.81 7.65 -0.92
N GLY A 197 21.11 7.47 -0.65
CA GLY A 197 22.12 7.20 -1.68
C GLY A 197 21.91 5.89 -2.45
N GLY A 198 21.07 4.98 -1.96
CA GLY A 198 20.65 3.75 -2.65
C GLY A 198 19.68 3.98 -3.83
N ASN A 199 19.36 5.23 -4.17
CA ASN A 199 18.59 5.54 -5.40
C ASN A 199 19.34 5.16 -6.68
N GLU A 200 20.67 5.06 -6.65
CA GLU A 200 21.45 4.50 -7.76
C GLU A 200 21.01 3.06 -8.10
N ASP A 201 20.65 2.28 -7.08
CA ASP A 201 20.23 0.89 -7.24
C ASP A 201 18.82 0.77 -7.87
N VAL A 202 17.89 1.69 -7.59
CA VAL A 202 16.57 1.75 -8.26
C VAL A 202 16.73 2.30 -9.68
N ARG A 203 17.54 3.35 -9.87
CA ARG A 203 17.78 3.96 -11.19
C ARG A 203 18.49 2.99 -12.13
N SER A 204 19.43 2.19 -11.63
CA SER A 204 20.14 1.17 -12.43
C SER A 204 19.23 0.02 -12.89
N ARG A 205 18.10 -0.19 -12.22
CA ARG A 205 17.11 -1.23 -12.53
C ARG A 205 15.85 -0.72 -13.22
N THR A 206 15.79 0.60 -13.50
CA THR A 206 14.67 1.20 -14.21
C THR A 206 15.17 1.83 -15.52
N ARG A 207 14.35 1.70 -16.57
CA ARG A 207 14.52 2.44 -17.82
C ARG A 207 13.43 3.48 -17.95
N VAL A 208 13.81 4.69 -18.28
CA VAL A 208 12.90 5.82 -18.44
C VAL A 208 12.75 6.16 -19.92
N HIS A 209 11.55 5.97 -20.43
CA HIS A 209 11.21 6.15 -21.83
C HIS A 209 10.39 7.43 -22.02
N ARG A 210 10.81 8.27 -22.95
CA ARG A 210 9.99 9.35 -23.46
C ARG A 210 9.01 8.78 -24.49
N VAL A 211 7.75 9.18 -24.40
CA VAL A 211 6.70 8.82 -25.37
C VAL A 211 6.02 10.10 -25.81
N ASP A 212 6.27 10.53 -27.04
CA ASP A 212 5.66 11.72 -27.59
C ASP A 212 4.22 11.45 -28.04
N SER A 213 3.34 12.40 -27.79
CA SER A 213 1.94 12.38 -28.23
C SER A 213 1.70 13.49 -29.23
N ASP A 214 1.08 13.17 -30.36
CA ASP A 214 0.74 14.15 -31.42
C ASP A 214 -0.32 15.15 -30.96
N GLY A 215 -1.18 14.77 -30.02
CA GLY A 215 -2.27 15.59 -29.50
C GLY A 215 -2.08 15.99 -28.03
N LYS A 216 -2.67 17.16 -27.67
CA LYS A 216 -2.77 17.58 -26.25
C LYS A 216 -3.53 16.57 -25.39
N ASP A 217 -4.50 15.90 -25.99
CA ASP A 217 -5.18 14.76 -25.39
C ASP A 217 -4.39 13.48 -25.69
N LYS A 218 -3.74 12.97 -24.68
CA LYS A 218 -2.82 11.82 -24.77
C LYS A 218 -3.52 10.46 -24.66
N LEU A 219 -4.86 10.39 -24.73
CA LEU A 219 -5.63 9.16 -24.49
C LEU A 219 -5.32 8.08 -25.53
N GLN A 220 -5.29 8.44 -26.80
CA GLN A 220 -4.97 7.50 -27.88
C GLN A 220 -3.52 6.99 -27.75
N THR A 221 -2.58 7.90 -27.49
CA THR A 221 -1.19 7.54 -27.25
C THR A 221 -1.05 6.59 -26.07
N LEU A 222 -1.79 6.84 -24.96
CA LEU A 222 -1.82 5.95 -23.80
C LEU A 222 -2.34 4.54 -24.17
N ARG A 223 -3.43 4.46 -24.94
CA ARG A 223 -3.96 3.17 -25.40
C ARG A 223 -2.94 2.40 -26.26
N THR A 224 -2.31 3.09 -27.20
CA THR A 224 -1.26 2.51 -28.05
C THR A 224 -0.07 2.06 -27.22
N LEU A 225 0.37 2.87 -26.25
CA LEU A 225 1.45 2.48 -25.34
C LEU A 225 1.08 1.20 -24.55
N ILE A 226 -0.13 1.10 -24.00
CA ILE A 226 -0.58 -0.10 -23.29
C ILE A 226 -0.52 -1.33 -24.19
N ALA A 227 -0.89 -1.21 -25.46
CA ALA A 227 -0.78 -2.29 -26.42
C ALA A 227 0.68 -2.71 -26.68
N ASN A 228 1.60 -1.72 -26.74
CA ASN A 228 3.02 -1.93 -27.05
C ASN A 228 3.84 -2.47 -25.87
N ILE A 229 3.35 -2.37 -24.63
CA ILE A 229 4.05 -2.82 -23.40
C ILE A 229 3.46 -4.11 -22.83
N THR A 230 3.02 -5.01 -23.68
CA THR A 230 2.50 -6.32 -23.27
C THR A 230 3.57 -7.14 -22.54
N ALA A 231 3.15 -8.01 -21.64
CA ALA A 231 4.03 -8.98 -21.03
C ALA A 231 4.52 -10.02 -22.07
N PRO A 232 5.64 -10.73 -21.81
CA PRO A 232 6.18 -11.71 -22.76
C PRO A 232 5.23 -12.84 -23.16
N ASN A 233 4.22 -13.14 -22.33
CA ASN A 233 3.18 -14.12 -22.60
C ASN A 233 2.00 -13.57 -23.42
N GLY A 234 2.08 -12.33 -23.90
CA GLY A 234 1.00 -11.68 -24.65
C GLY A 234 -0.13 -11.11 -23.81
N GLU A 235 0.00 -11.13 -22.49
CA GLU A 235 -0.98 -10.58 -21.55
C GLU A 235 -0.69 -9.10 -21.24
N TYR A 236 -1.62 -8.43 -20.54
CA TYR A 236 -1.39 -7.08 -20.04
C TYR A 236 -0.24 -7.05 -19.04
N SER A 237 0.71 -6.13 -19.26
CA SER A 237 1.71 -5.83 -18.24
C SER A 237 1.07 -5.18 -17.01
N ARG A 238 1.52 -5.53 -15.80
CA ARG A 238 1.05 -4.88 -14.56
C ARG A 238 1.54 -3.44 -14.53
N THR A 239 0.62 -2.51 -14.73
CA THR A 239 0.90 -1.11 -15.02
C THR A 239 0.14 -0.18 -14.09
N ILE A 240 0.83 0.84 -13.56
CA ILE A 240 0.17 1.96 -12.87
C ILE A 240 0.29 3.21 -13.75
N ILE A 241 -0.86 3.85 -14.02
CA ILE A 241 -0.97 5.09 -14.77
C ILE A 241 -1.21 6.22 -13.78
N PHE A 242 -0.26 7.13 -13.67
CA PHE A 242 -0.35 8.27 -12.78
C PHE A 242 -0.87 9.52 -13.46
N VAL A 243 -1.84 10.15 -12.83
CA VAL A 243 -2.41 11.45 -13.19
C VAL A 243 -2.37 12.41 -11.99
N ASN A 244 -2.38 13.72 -12.24
CA ASN A 244 -2.24 14.71 -11.16
C ASN A 244 -3.58 15.03 -10.45
N HIS A 245 -4.72 14.85 -11.13
CA HIS A 245 -6.04 15.25 -10.63
C HIS A 245 -7.04 14.10 -10.70
N ARG A 246 -8.00 14.13 -9.78
CA ARG A 246 -9.06 13.12 -9.68
C ARG A 246 -9.89 13.04 -10.97
N GLU A 247 -10.32 14.18 -11.48
CA GLU A 247 -11.12 14.28 -12.70
C GLU A 247 -10.39 13.69 -13.92
N SER A 248 -9.07 13.86 -13.96
CA SER A 248 -8.24 13.22 -14.98
C SER A 248 -8.16 11.71 -14.79
N ALA A 249 -8.12 11.21 -13.55
CA ALA A 249 -8.13 9.78 -13.28
C ALA A 249 -9.45 9.15 -13.74
N GLU A 250 -10.58 9.76 -13.40
CA GLU A 250 -11.91 9.31 -13.81
C GLU A 250 -12.04 9.31 -15.34
N ARG A 251 -11.58 10.37 -16.01
CA ARG A 251 -11.61 10.49 -17.49
C ARG A 251 -10.74 9.42 -18.18
N VAL A 252 -9.51 9.23 -17.74
CA VAL A 252 -8.60 8.20 -18.29
C VAL A 252 -9.18 6.81 -18.07
N TYR A 253 -9.70 6.53 -16.87
CA TYR A 253 -10.33 5.27 -16.53
C TYR A 253 -11.54 4.97 -17.43
N GLU A 254 -12.46 5.93 -17.61
CA GLU A 254 -13.63 5.76 -18.48
C GLU A 254 -13.24 5.52 -19.93
N TYR A 255 -12.21 6.22 -20.45
CA TYR A 255 -11.71 5.98 -21.78
C TYR A 255 -11.17 4.55 -21.93
N LEU A 256 -10.31 4.10 -21.03
CA LEU A 256 -9.71 2.76 -21.08
C LEU A 256 -10.78 1.65 -20.96
N ARG A 257 -11.80 1.86 -20.15
CA ARG A 257 -12.94 0.94 -20.07
C ARG A 257 -13.69 0.80 -21.39
N ARG A 258 -13.93 1.91 -22.09
CA ARG A 258 -14.57 1.90 -23.44
C ARG A 258 -13.71 1.17 -24.47
N GLU A 259 -12.40 1.25 -24.32
CA GLU A 259 -11.43 0.50 -25.14
C GLU A 259 -11.26 -0.97 -24.66
N ASN A 260 -12.08 -1.45 -23.72
CA ASN A 260 -12.03 -2.80 -23.14
C ASN A 260 -10.71 -3.13 -22.40
N VAL A 261 -9.94 -2.14 -21.96
CA VAL A 261 -8.76 -2.37 -21.12
C VAL A 261 -9.21 -2.76 -19.70
N PRO A 262 -8.73 -3.91 -19.17
CA PRO A 262 -9.07 -4.37 -17.82
C PRO A 262 -8.36 -3.50 -16.77
N CYS A 263 -9.00 -2.43 -16.33
CA CYS A 263 -8.41 -1.45 -15.43
C CYS A 263 -9.25 -1.20 -14.18
N VAL A 264 -8.61 -0.67 -13.15
CA VAL A 264 -9.23 -0.15 -11.92
C VAL A 264 -8.93 1.33 -11.75
N LEU A 265 -9.82 2.03 -11.07
CA LEU A 265 -9.64 3.42 -10.64
C LEU A 265 -9.25 3.47 -9.16
N TYR A 266 -8.25 4.32 -8.83
CA TYR A 266 -7.79 4.45 -7.46
C TYR A 266 -7.45 5.91 -7.10
N HIS A 267 -8.27 6.56 -6.28
CA HIS A 267 -8.02 7.91 -5.77
C HIS A 267 -8.73 8.16 -4.44
N GLY A 268 -8.39 9.26 -3.77
CA GLY A 268 -8.82 9.57 -2.41
C GLY A 268 -10.32 9.85 -2.23
N ALA A 269 -11.05 10.17 -3.31
CA ALA A 269 -12.50 10.42 -3.22
C ALA A 269 -13.35 9.13 -3.28
N LEU A 270 -12.76 7.98 -3.67
CA LEU A 270 -13.42 6.70 -3.56
C LEU A 270 -13.67 6.35 -2.10
N ASP A 271 -14.77 5.66 -1.81
CA ASP A 271 -14.99 5.12 -0.48
C ASP A 271 -13.96 4.01 -0.15
N GLN A 272 -13.87 3.65 1.13
CA GLN A 272 -12.85 2.69 1.57
C GLN A 272 -13.04 1.31 0.96
N ARG A 273 -14.28 0.87 0.79
CA ARG A 273 -14.62 -0.43 0.19
C ARG A 273 -14.19 -0.49 -1.28
N ASP A 274 -14.45 0.57 -2.04
CA ASP A 274 -14.08 0.64 -3.45
C ASP A 274 -12.56 0.66 -3.61
N ARG A 275 -11.83 1.38 -2.75
CA ARG A 275 -10.36 1.36 -2.74
C ARG A 275 -9.78 -0.02 -2.43
N GLU A 276 -10.31 -0.70 -1.42
CA GLU A 276 -9.89 -2.06 -1.06
C GLU A 276 -10.19 -3.06 -2.19
N THR A 277 -11.34 -2.90 -2.84
CA THR A 277 -11.73 -3.72 -4.00
C THR A 277 -10.82 -3.49 -5.20
N ALA A 278 -10.57 -2.23 -5.57
CA ALA A 278 -9.67 -1.89 -6.66
C ALA A 278 -8.25 -2.43 -6.43
N LEU A 279 -7.74 -2.27 -5.22
CA LEU A 279 -6.43 -2.79 -4.85
C LEU A 279 -6.36 -4.32 -4.92
N ALA A 280 -7.39 -5.01 -4.44
CA ALA A 280 -7.46 -6.47 -4.49
C ALA A 280 -7.56 -6.99 -5.94
N GLN A 281 -8.35 -6.34 -6.81
CA GLN A 281 -8.44 -6.67 -8.23
C GLN A 281 -7.10 -6.45 -8.97
N PHE A 282 -6.39 -5.38 -8.63
CA PHE A 282 -5.07 -5.11 -9.18
C PHE A 282 -4.04 -6.13 -8.69
N ASN A 283 -3.99 -6.39 -7.39
CA ASN A 283 -3.03 -7.33 -6.79
C ASN A 283 -3.27 -8.79 -7.23
N SER A 284 -4.51 -9.18 -7.50
CA SER A 284 -4.83 -10.51 -8.04
C SER A 284 -4.54 -10.66 -9.54
N GLY A 285 -4.26 -9.58 -10.26
CA GLY A 285 -4.04 -9.59 -11.72
C GLY A 285 -5.32 -9.63 -12.56
N VAL A 286 -6.51 -9.68 -11.95
CA VAL A 286 -7.80 -9.64 -12.68
C VAL A 286 -7.96 -8.32 -13.43
N ARG A 287 -7.44 -7.24 -12.87
CA ARG A 287 -7.37 -5.91 -13.49
C ARG A 287 -5.92 -5.42 -13.43
N PRO A 288 -5.07 -5.78 -14.38
CA PRO A 288 -3.64 -5.51 -14.35
C PRO A 288 -3.25 -4.04 -14.59
N VAL A 289 -4.18 -3.18 -14.98
CA VAL A 289 -3.94 -1.76 -15.17
C VAL A 289 -4.64 -0.95 -14.08
N MET A 290 -3.91 -0.05 -13.42
CA MET A 290 -4.47 0.85 -12.40
C MET A 290 -4.31 2.30 -12.87
N VAL A 291 -5.40 3.06 -12.87
CA VAL A 291 -5.37 4.52 -13.08
C VAL A 291 -5.47 5.18 -11.70
N SER A 292 -4.47 5.97 -11.33
CA SER A 292 -4.42 6.55 -9.99
C SER A 292 -3.86 7.97 -9.96
N THR A 293 -4.26 8.69 -8.92
CA THR A 293 -3.52 9.88 -8.44
C THR A 293 -2.33 9.45 -7.58
N ASP A 294 -1.59 10.41 -7.02
CA ASP A 294 -0.44 10.15 -6.16
C ASP A 294 -0.76 9.31 -4.90
N LEU A 295 -2.04 9.05 -4.63
CA LEU A 295 -2.43 8.17 -3.54
C LEU A 295 -1.84 6.75 -3.68
N ALA A 296 -1.76 6.21 -4.91
CA ALA A 296 -1.13 4.90 -5.14
C ALA A 296 0.41 4.96 -5.13
N ALA A 297 0.99 6.15 -5.22
CA ALA A 297 2.44 6.30 -5.19
C ALA A 297 3.04 6.07 -3.81
N ARG A 298 2.22 6.06 -2.75
CA ARG A 298 2.68 6.06 -1.36
C ARG A 298 1.90 5.06 -0.52
N GLY A 299 2.59 4.41 0.41
CA GLY A 299 1.99 3.56 1.44
C GLY A 299 1.21 2.32 0.99
N LEU A 300 1.09 2.04 -0.31
CA LEU A 300 0.43 0.84 -0.79
C LEU A 300 1.40 -0.32 -0.95
N ASP A 301 0.97 -1.47 -0.47
CA ASP A 301 1.62 -2.74 -0.76
C ASP A 301 1.14 -3.26 -2.11
N ILE A 302 1.84 -2.82 -3.15
CA ILE A 302 1.59 -3.22 -4.53
C ILE A 302 2.86 -3.93 -5.02
N GLU A 303 2.73 -5.20 -5.33
CA GLU A 303 3.84 -6.02 -5.81
C GLU A 303 3.77 -6.26 -7.32
N GLY A 304 4.92 -6.54 -7.92
CA GLY A 304 5.01 -7.00 -9.31
C GLY A 304 4.61 -5.98 -10.36
N VAL A 305 4.67 -4.67 -10.05
CA VAL A 305 4.47 -3.61 -11.06
C VAL A 305 5.67 -3.61 -12.01
N LYS A 306 5.39 -3.82 -13.29
CA LYS A 306 6.40 -3.82 -14.36
C LYS A 306 6.55 -2.46 -14.99
N SER A 307 5.45 -1.72 -15.14
CA SER A 307 5.45 -0.46 -15.87
C SER A 307 4.77 0.65 -15.06
N ILE A 308 5.40 1.81 -15.06
CA ILE A 308 4.82 3.07 -14.57
C ILE A 308 4.60 3.98 -15.79
N ILE A 309 3.41 4.54 -15.90
CA ILE A 309 3.10 5.52 -16.95
C ILE A 309 2.76 6.86 -16.28
N HIS A 310 3.55 7.87 -16.52
CA HIS A 310 3.21 9.25 -16.19
C HIS A 310 2.35 9.84 -17.32
N TYR A 311 1.04 9.71 -17.22
CA TYR A 311 0.10 10.39 -18.13
C TYR A 311 0.21 11.91 -17.97
N HIS A 312 0.31 12.38 -16.73
CA HIS A 312 0.77 13.73 -16.39
C HIS A 312 2.12 13.64 -15.69
N GLN A 313 3.05 14.51 -16.12
CA GLN A 313 4.32 14.66 -15.42
C GLN A 313 4.06 15.00 -13.95
N PRO A 314 4.80 14.42 -13.00
CA PRO A 314 4.66 14.74 -11.59
C PRO A 314 5.00 16.22 -11.32
N LEU A 315 4.42 16.78 -10.25
CA LEU A 315 4.59 18.19 -9.93
C LEU A 315 5.93 18.52 -9.25
N SER A 316 6.61 17.50 -8.69
CA SER A 316 7.91 17.63 -8.02
C SER A 316 8.79 16.40 -8.24
N ALA A 317 10.11 16.58 -8.08
CA ALA A 317 11.09 15.50 -8.12
C ALA A 317 10.79 14.41 -7.07
N GLU A 318 10.30 14.81 -5.91
CA GLU A 318 9.89 13.90 -4.85
C GLU A 318 8.71 13.02 -5.27
N THR A 319 7.66 13.62 -5.85
CA THR A 319 6.51 12.87 -6.39
C THR A 319 6.95 11.92 -7.49
N TYR A 320 7.90 12.33 -8.34
CA TYR A 320 8.50 11.48 -9.37
C TYR A 320 9.16 10.23 -8.75
N THR A 321 9.99 10.43 -7.75
CA THR A 321 10.67 9.34 -7.02
C THR A 321 9.67 8.38 -6.37
N HIS A 322 8.61 8.89 -5.72
CA HIS A 322 7.59 8.08 -5.06
C HIS A 322 6.75 7.25 -6.04
N ARG A 323 6.39 7.82 -7.19
CA ARG A 323 5.68 7.09 -8.27
C ARG A 323 6.57 5.97 -8.81
N ASN A 324 7.82 6.27 -9.12
CA ASN A 324 8.77 5.32 -9.68
C ASN A 324 9.13 4.20 -8.70
N GLY A 325 9.15 4.47 -7.40
CA GLY A 325 9.35 3.48 -6.35
C GLY A 325 8.23 2.43 -6.23
N ARG A 326 7.24 2.42 -7.12
CA ARG A 326 6.24 1.35 -7.23
C ARG A 326 6.69 0.21 -8.13
N THR A 327 7.66 0.43 -9.01
CA THR A 327 8.31 -0.61 -9.83
C THR A 327 9.73 -0.89 -9.35
N ALA A 328 10.40 -1.86 -9.95
CA ALA A 328 11.79 -2.27 -9.67
C ALA A 328 12.08 -2.58 -8.17
N ARG A 329 11.11 -3.13 -7.45
CA ARG A 329 11.28 -3.56 -6.06
C ARG A 329 12.06 -4.87 -6.01
N VAL A 330 12.94 -4.99 -4.99
CA VAL A 330 13.65 -6.24 -4.63
C VAL A 330 14.15 -7.03 -5.84
N GLN A 331 15.22 -6.55 -6.52
CA GLN A 331 15.89 -7.19 -7.66
C GLN A 331 15.08 -7.27 -8.99
N ALA A 332 13.88 -6.70 -9.07
CA ALA A 332 13.12 -6.65 -10.31
C ALA A 332 13.50 -5.44 -11.16
N GLU A 333 13.50 -5.59 -12.48
CA GLU A 333 13.59 -4.49 -13.44
C GLU A 333 12.20 -3.90 -13.69
N GLY A 334 12.16 -2.61 -14.09
CA GLY A 334 10.91 -1.92 -14.39
C GLY A 334 11.09 -0.81 -15.42
N ASP A 335 10.02 -0.56 -16.18
CA ASP A 335 9.98 0.47 -17.19
C ASP A 335 9.10 1.66 -16.73
N ILE A 336 9.59 2.85 -16.98
CA ILE A 336 8.92 4.11 -16.67
C ILE A 336 8.69 4.86 -17.98
N TYR A 337 7.43 5.15 -18.28
CA TYR A 337 7.04 5.87 -19.49
C TYR A 337 6.49 7.24 -19.11
N VAL A 338 6.96 8.28 -19.79
CA VAL A 338 6.46 9.65 -19.61
C VAL A 338 5.83 10.11 -20.91
N LEU A 339 4.51 10.33 -20.89
CA LEU A 339 3.78 10.87 -22.04
C LEU A 339 3.97 12.38 -22.11
N VAL A 340 4.54 12.85 -23.22
CA VAL A 340 4.83 14.26 -23.48
C VAL A 340 3.94 14.75 -24.63
N GLY A 341 3.09 15.72 -24.35
CA GLY A 341 2.26 16.38 -25.38
C GLY A 341 3.06 17.43 -26.18
N PRO A 342 2.52 17.93 -27.32
CA PRO A 342 3.25 18.80 -28.23
C PRO A 342 3.69 20.14 -27.62
N ASP A 343 2.95 20.64 -26.63
CA ASP A 343 3.23 21.91 -25.95
C ASP A 343 3.72 21.74 -24.52
N GLU A 344 4.04 20.48 -24.10
CA GLU A 344 4.50 20.20 -22.75
C GLU A 344 6.03 20.28 -22.67
N SER A 345 6.56 21.15 -21.80
CA SER A 345 7.96 21.11 -21.41
C SER A 345 8.24 19.95 -20.46
N VAL A 346 9.33 19.25 -20.68
CA VAL A 346 9.80 18.21 -19.76
C VAL A 346 10.37 18.86 -18.51
N LYS A 347 10.06 18.30 -17.35
CA LYS A 347 10.60 18.75 -16.06
C LYS A 347 12.08 18.41 -15.94
N GLU A 348 12.88 19.31 -15.40
CA GLU A 348 14.35 19.19 -15.28
C GLU A 348 14.83 17.94 -14.52
N TYR A 349 14.00 17.40 -13.64
CA TYR A 349 14.33 16.20 -12.86
C TYR A 349 13.94 14.87 -13.57
N ILE A 350 13.53 14.92 -14.83
CA ILE A 350 13.19 13.73 -15.63
C ILE A 350 14.27 13.53 -16.69
N ASP A 351 15.14 12.53 -16.46
CA ASP A 351 16.16 12.11 -17.41
C ASP A 351 15.67 10.86 -18.15
N PHE A 352 15.70 10.90 -19.47
CA PHE A 352 15.30 9.79 -20.32
C PHE A 352 16.50 8.96 -20.76
N ASP A 353 16.31 7.63 -20.79
CA ASP A 353 17.28 6.71 -21.40
C ASP A 353 17.10 6.63 -22.91
N ASP A 354 15.84 6.72 -23.38
CA ASP A 354 15.50 6.73 -24.79
C ASP A 354 14.15 7.44 -25.09
N THR A 355 13.84 7.56 -26.38
CA THR A 355 12.51 7.93 -26.87
C THR A 355 11.86 6.70 -27.49
N ARG A 356 10.77 6.24 -26.91
CA ARG A 356 10.07 5.04 -27.36
C ARG A 356 9.10 5.37 -28.50
N TRP A 357 9.36 4.78 -29.66
CA TRP A 357 8.38 4.76 -30.74
C TRP A 357 7.30 3.70 -30.47
N LEU A 358 6.06 4.03 -30.81
CA LEU A 358 4.91 3.13 -30.63
C LEU A 358 4.43 2.65 -32.01
N ASP A 359 4.27 1.35 -32.16
CA ASP A 359 3.63 0.78 -33.32
C ASP A 359 2.10 0.92 -33.20
N PRO A 360 1.44 1.71 -34.08
CA PRO A 360 0.00 1.93 -34.02
C PRO A 360 -0.83 0.69 -34.37
N GLU A 361 -0.25 -0.28 -35.07
CA GLU A 361 -0.94 -1.49 -35.53
C GLU A 361 -1.01 -2.58 -34.45
N VAL A 362 -0.27 -2.44 -33.34
CA VAL A 362 -0.32 -3.40 -32.24
C VAL A 362 -1.68 -3.35 -31.56
N LYS A 363 -2.31 -4.52 -31.50
CA LYS A 363 -3.61 -4.67 -30.84
C LYS A 363 -3.44 -4.81 -29.32
N LEU A 364 -4.44 -4.34 -28.58
CA LEU A 364 -4.52 -4.61 -27.15
C LEU A 364 -4.54 -6.12 -26.89
N PRO A 365 -3.90 -6.59 -25.82
CA PRO A 365 -4.01 -7.97 -25.37
C PRO A 365 -5.46 -8.41 -25.14
N GLU A 366 -5.70 -9.70 -25.21
CA GLU A 366 -7.00 -10.24 -24.78
C GLU A 366 -7.22 -9.97 -23.28
N ARG A 367 -8.49 -9.76 -22.95
CA ARG A 367 -8.86 -9.54 -21.55
C ARG A 367 -8.54 -10.79 -20.71
N PRO A 368 -7.97 -10.68 -19.51
CA PRO A 368 -7.75 -11.81 -18.64
C PRO A 368 -9.03 -12.61 -18.41
N MET A 369 -8.93 -13.94 -18.55
CA MET A 369 -10.07 -14.86 -18.34
C MET A 369 -10.36 -15.09 -16.84
N GLN A 370 -10.31 -14.02 -16.06
CA GLN A 370 -10.59 -14.04 -14.61
C GLN A 370 -11.55 -12.93 -14.23
N GLU A 371 -12.43 -13.22 -13.29
CA GLU A 371 -13.33 -12.25 -12.67
C GLU A 371 -13.22 -12.30 -11.15
N THR A 372 -13.65 -11.23 -10.50
CA THR A 372 -13.62 -11.13 -9.04
C THR A 372 -15.01 -11.40 -8.48
N LEU A 373 -15.12 -12.45 -7.66
CA LEU A 373 -16.30 -12.70 -6.84
C LEU A 373 -16.22 -11.91 -5.55
N TYR A 374 -17.33 -11.28 -5.21
CA TYR A 374 -17.57 -10.61 -3.95
C TYR A 374 -18.44 -11.48 -3.05
N PHE A 375 -18.02 -11.65 -1.80
CA PHE A 375 -18.76 -12.31 -0.74
C PHE A 375 -19.13 -11.29 0.33
N GLY A 376 -20.42 -11.13 0.63
CA GLY A 376 -20.96 -10.17 1.62
C GLY A 376 -20.73 -10.63 3.08
N ALA A 377 -19.57 -11.20 3.37
CA ALA A 377 -19.14 -11.62 4.70
C ALA A 377 -17.60 -11.65 4.76
N GLY A 378 -17.03 -11.38 5.92
CA GLY A 378 -15.60 -11.33 6.15
C GLY A 378 -15.17 -11.95 7.48
N LYS A 379 -14.05 -11.49 8.02
CA LYS A 379 -13.48 -11.98 9.28
C LYS A 379 -14.44 -11.81 10.48
N LYS A 380 -15.17 -10.68 10.54
CA LYS A 380 -16.12 -10.41 11.62
C LYS A 380 -17.33 -11.35 11.59
N GLU A 381 -17.72 -11.78 10.40
CA GLU A 381 -18.74 -12.83 10.20
C GLU A 381 -18.12 -14.25 10.23
N LYS A 382 -16.88 -14.37 10.74
CA LYS A 382 -16.12 -15.63 10.90
C LYS A 382 -15.90 -16.39 9.60
N LEU A 383 -15.85 -15.69 8.47
CA LEU A 383 -15.51 -16.27 7.17
C LEU A 383 -13.99 -16.25 6.99
N SER A 384 -13.42 -17.39 6.59
CA SER A 384 -11.99 -17.56 6.34
C SER A 384 -11.70 -17.86 4.87
N LYS A 385 -10.43 -17.75 4.46
CA LYS A 385 -9.98 -18.18 3.13
C LYS A 385 -10.31 -19.66 2.86
N GLY A 386 -10.13 -20.52 3.86
CA GLY A 386 -10.43 -21.94 3.76
C GLY A 386 -11.92 -22.23 3.55
N ASP A 387 -12.81 -21.46 4.19
CA ASP A 387 -14.26 -21.60 4.00
C ASP A 387 -14.66 -21.25 2.56
N ILE A 388 -14.08 -20.16 2.00
CA ILE A 388 -14.34 -19.73 0.63
C ILE A 388 -13.76 -20.75 -0.37
N LEU A 389 -12.51 -21.17 -0.18
CA LEU A 389 -11.90 -22.18 -1.04
C LEU A 389 -12.70 -23.49 -1.03
N GLY A 390 -13.07 -23.96 0.16
CA GLY A 390 -13.89 -25.17 0.31
C GLY A 390 -15.24 -25.06 -0.39
N PHE A 391 -15.89 -23.91 -0.29
CA PHE A 391 -17.14 -23.62 -0.98
C PHE A 391 -16.98 -23.64 -2.52
N LEU A 392 -15.96 -22.95 -3.04
CA LEU A 392 -15.69 -22.87 -4.48
C LEU A 392 -15.37 -24.24 -5.07
N VAL A 393 -14.61 -25.07 -4.36
CA VAL A 393 -14.23 -26.42 -4.81
C VAL A 393 -15.38 -27.43 -4.65
N LYS A 394 -15.95 -27.52 -3.44
CA LYS A 394 -16.92 -28.59 -3.11
C LYS A 394 -18.32 -28.33 -3.63
N GLU A 395 -18.81 -27.09 -3.46
CA GLU A 395 -20.20 -26.75 -3.80
C GLU A 395 -20.31 -26.20 -5.24
N CYS A 396 -19.28 -25.48 -5.71
CA CYS A 396 -19.31 -24.88 -7.04
C CYS A 396 -18.60 -25.75 -8.10
N GLY A 397 -17.76 -26.72 -7.69
CA GLY A 397 -17.08 -27.65 -8.57
C GLY A 397 -15.86 -27.07 -9.30
N LEU A 398 -15.31 -25.94 -8.81
CA LEU A 398 -14.09 -25.38 -9.38
C LEU A 398 -12.86 -26.21 -8.99
N GLN A 399 -11.94 -26.34 -9.93
CA GLN A 399 -10.63 -26.93 -9.64
C GLN A 399 -9.74 -25.88 -8.93
N PRO A 400 -8.79 -26.30 -8.09
CA PRO A 400 -7.91 -25.36 -7.38
C PRO A 400 -7.14 -24.38 -8.27
N ASP A 401 -6.75 -24.78 -9.48
CA ASP A 401 -6.06 -23.97 -10.48
C ASP A 401 -6.97 -22.92 -11.15
N GLN A 402 -8.28 -23.06 -11.01
CA GLN A 402 -9.28 -22.07 -11.47
C GLN A 402 -9.54 -20.99 -10.42
N ILE A 403 -8.98 -21.13 -9.22
CA ILE A 403 -9.17 -20.21 -8.11
C ILE A 403 -7.87 -19.47 -7.87
N GLY A 404 -7.88 -18.16 -8.08
CA GLY A 404 -6.75 -17.27 -7.81
C GLY A 404 -6.71 -16.79 -6.37
N VAL A 405 -6.26 -15.56 -6.18
CA VAL A 405 -6.11 -14.95 -4.86
C VAL A 405 -7.46 -14.80 -4.15
N ILE A 406 -7.53 -15.30 -2.90
CA ILE A 406 -8.66 -15.05 -1.99
C ILE A 406 -8.20 -14.04 -0.94
N ASP A 407 -8.90 -12.90 -0.85
CA ASP A 407 -8.64 -11.84 0.11
C ASP A 407 -9.85 -11.64 1.03
N VAL A 408 -9.68 -11.88 2.33
CA VAL A 408 -10.76 -11.77 3.34
C VAL A 408 -10.54 -10.52 4.16
N LYS A 409 -11.45 -9.56 3.99
CA LYS A 409 -11.53 -8.31 4.75
C LYS A 409 -12.40 -8.48 5.99
N ASP A 410 -12.62 -7.42 6.73
CA ASP A 410 -13.40 -7.48 7.97
C ASP A 410 -14.85 -7.88 7.73
N HIS A 411 -15.53 -7.28 6.75
CA HIS A 411 -16.96 -7.45 6.47
C HIS A 411 -17.28 -8.03 5.08
N PHE A 412 -16.27 -8.28 4.27
CA PHE A 412 -16.45 -8.88 2.95
C PHE A 412 -15.21 -9.69 2.56
N ALA A 413 -15.33 -10.49 1.51
CA ALA A 413 -14.19 -11.17 0.93
C ALA A 413 -14.26 -11.12 -0.60
N LEU A 414 -13.10 -11.25 -1.23
CA LEU A 414 -12.92 -11.25 -2.67
C LEU A 414 -12.19 -12.53 -3.07
N ALA A 415 -12.58 -13.13 -4.20
CA ALA A 415 -11.88 -14.23 -4.78
C ALA A 415 -11.76 -14.06 -6.30
N ALA A 416 -10.57 -14.20 -6.84
CA ALA A 416 -10.36 -14.27 -8.28
C ALA A 416 -10.71 -15.68 -8.77
N VAL A 417 -11.52 -15.78 -9.83
CA VAL A 417 -11.90 -17.05 -10.42
C VAL A 417 -11.86 -16.99 -11.95
N ARG A 418 -11.59 -18.11 -12.61
CA ARG A 418 -11.67 -18.18 -14.08
C ARG A 418 -13.10 -18.00 -14.57
N THR A 419 -13.24 -17.39 -15.74
CA THR A 419 -14.53 -16.89 -16.27
C THR A 419 -15.21 -17.83 -17.24
N ASP A 420 -14.57 -18.90 -17.66
CA ASP A 420 -15.06 -19.79 -18.73
C ASP A 420 -16.54 -20.19 -18.53
N HIS A 421 -17.01 -20.19 -17.27
CA HIS A 421 -18.38 -20.57 -16.90
C HIS A 421 -18.96 -19.67 -15.79
N ILE A 422 -18.65 -18.38 -15.78
CA ILE A 422 -19.06 -17.47 -14.68
C ILE A 422 -20.58 -17.44 -14.45
N SER A 423 -21.39 -17.53 -15.51
CA SER A 423 -22.85 -17.54 -15.41
C SER A 423 -23.40 -18.79 -14.73
N GLU A 424 -22.84 -19.97 -15.05
CA GLU A 424 -23.17 -21.24 -14.42
C GLU A 424 -22.74 -21.25 -12.95
N LEU A 425 -21.54 -20.70 -12.70
CA LEU A 425 -21.01 -20.55 -11.35
C LEU A 425 -21.91 -19.70 -10.47
N LEU A 426 -22.38 -18.55 -10.96
CA LEU A 426 -23.33 -17.69 -10.25
C LEU A 426 -24.68 -18.37 -10.00
N GLN A 427 -25.16 -19.20 -10.93
CA GLN A 427 -26.38 -19.97 -10.72
C GLN A 427 -26.22 -20.99 -9.58
N LYS A 428 -25.11 -21.73 -9.55
CA LYS A 428 -24.78 -22.67 -8.47
C LYS A 428 -24.64 -21.97 -7.12
N MET A 429 -24.12 -20.74 -7.10
CA MET A 429 -23.96 -19.93 -5.88
C MET A 429 -25.28 -19.35 -5.37
N LYS A 430 -26.30 -19.25 -6.21
CA LYS A 430 -27.58 -18.63 -5.84
C LYS A 430 -28.30 -19.48 -4.78
N GLY A 431 -28.35 -18.92 -3.56
CA GLY A 431 -28.97 -19.58 -2.41
C GLY A 431 -28.09 -20.61 -1.69
N ALA A 432 -26.86 -20.83 -2.15
CA ALA A 432 -25.90 -21.72 -1.49
C ALA A 432 -25.49 -21.17 -0.11
N LYS A 433 -25.19 -22.08 0.81
CA LYS A 433 -24.75 -21.77 2.16
C LYS A 433 -23.23 -21.86 2.24
N ILE A 434 -22.59 -20.83 2.78
CA ILE A 434 -21.18 -20.88 3.13
C ILE A 434 -21.11 -20.96 4.66
N LYS A 435 -20.53 -22.05 5.17
CA LYS A 435 -20.45 -22.31 6.62
C LYS A 435 -21.82 -22.30 7.31
N GLY A 436 -22.83 -22.90 6.66
CA GLY A 436 -24.17 -23.04 7.19
C GLY A 436 -25.09 -21.81 7.00
N GLU A 437 -24.57 -20.68 6.57
CA GLU A 437 -25.32 -19.44 6.38
C GLU A 437 -25.42 -19.03 4.92
N ARG A 438 -26.57 -18.46 4.53
CA ARG A 438 -26.73 -17.86 3.20
C ARG A 438 -25.94 -16.57 3.14
N ARG A 439 -25.06 -16.44 2.17
CA ARG A 439 -24.23 -15.25 1.95
C ARG A 439 -24.52 -14.68 0.55
N GLN A 440 -24.48 -13.36 0.46
CA GLN A 440 -24.53 -12.70 -0.83
C GLN A 440 -23.24 -12.97 -1.59
N VAL A 441 -23.34 -13.47 -2.82
CA VAL A 441 -22.19 -13.59 -3.73
C VAL A 441 -22.56 -12.90 -5.05
N SER A 442 -21.64 -12.11 -5.58
CA SER A 442 -21.82 -11.39 -6.84
C SER A 442 -20.49 -11.22 -7.56
N VAL A 443 -20.53 -10.96 -8.86
CA VAL A 443 -19.32 -10.55 -9.61
C VAL A 443 -19.15 -9.04 -9.49
N ILE A 444 -17.91 -8.61 -9.26
CA ILE A 444 -17.56 -7.19 -9.35
C ILE A 444 -17.23 -6.87 -10.82
N LYS A 445 -18.02 -5.99 -11.39
CA LYS A 445 -17.86 -5.52 -12.77
C LYS A 445 -16.79 -4.45 -12.90
#